data_528ff52a470a8ef19dfd8642960081f3
#
_entry.id   528ff52a470a8ef19dfd8642960081f3
#
_cell.length_a   1.000
_cell.length_b   1.000
_cell.length_c   1.000
_cell.angle_alpha   90.00
_cell.angle_beta   90.00
_cell.angle_gamma   90.00
#
_symmetry.space_group_name_H-M   'P 1'
#
loop_
_entity.id
_entity.type
_entity.pdbx_description
1 polymer ?
#
loop_
_entity_poly.entity_id
_entity_poly.type
_entity_poly.pdbx_seq_one_letter_code
_entity_poly.pdbx_strand_id
1 'polypeptide(L)'
;MTPKISARPLTDADVLSDRTDHRTVDRTTTSIPLSLQATRTPVALSLASAWLAACGGGGSSDSSAPAANPPAAPVPGPVAGPAPVPNPTTKEAARFMSQASLGATEPDLLKLQTDGYDAWLDQQIALTTDTSRWDWLLANGYNVEANVNGEQGLDSGLWRKLIASPDTLRQRMTIAWSEIFVVGATVNGNFRQFQCAGYMDLLEQYVFGNYRAMLEAVTLNVSMGLWLNTLGNKKENTATGQVPDENYAREVMQLFSLGLYKLNLDGTPMLDSKGQPIETYTQADITGLSYVFTGWTYGQTRVSTDASYVRVPMALPIAANHSAKEKSFLGVTIPAGTDGIKSMKTALDTIANHPNVAPFISKQLIQRLVCSNPSPAYVGRVAAVFNNNGQGVRGDLKAVTRAVLLDTEARDESKLADPTWGKVREPMLRFVQWARTFKATSASSLWSIGNTSDPATRLGQSPMRSPSVFNFFRPGYVPPNSELGNRGLLAPELQLTNESSTIGYINYMQSVVSTGTGTANDVKSVYADWLVLANDVNALVDKVALLLSASQLSADTIAKIRTAVASIAVASDSDRLRRVQAAVLLVMASTEYIVQK
;
A
#
# COMPACT_ATOMS: atom_id res chain seq x y z
N MET A 1 -60.73 18.32 16.97
CA MET A 1 -60.09 19.62 17.22
C MET A 1 -58.61 19.40 17.30
N THR A 2 -57.91 19.63 16.22
CA THR A 2 -56.45 19.50 16.05
C THR A 2 -55.91 20.89 15.72
N PRO A 3 -54.86 21.40 16.35
CA PRO A 3 -54.28 22.69 15.96
C PRO A 3 -53.27 22.46 14.82
N LYS A 4 -53.46 23.22 13.76
CA LYS A 4 -52.49 23.39 12.64
C LYS A 4 -51.33 24.25 13.13
N ILE A 5 -50.09 23.76 12.98
CA ILE A 5 -48.87 24.57 13.10
C ILE A 5 -48.45 24.95 11.68
N SER A 6 -48.45 26.25 11.44
CA SER A 6 -48.02 26.89 10.19
C SER A 6 -46.50 26.98 10.17
N ALA A 7 -45.86 26.41 9.15
CA ALA A 7 -44.44 26.61 8.84
C ALA A 7 -44.29 27.88 7.98
N ARG A 8 -43.45 28.81 8.44
CA ARG A 8 -42.94 29.95 7.64
C ARG A 8 -41.76 29.48 6.81
N PRO A 9 -41.60 29.94 5.57
CA PRO A 9 -40.39 29.71 4.81
C PRO A 9 -39.26 30.64 5.27
N LEU A 10 -38.05 30.05 5.45
CA LEU A 10 -36.80 30.77 5.73
C LEU A 10 -36.32 31.43 4.42
N THR A 11 -35.97 32.72 4.51
CA THR A 11 -35.41 33.53 3.43
C THR A 11 -33.88 33.41 3.40
N ASP A 12 -33.30 33.60 2.19
CA ASP A 12 -31.87 33.42 1.82
C ASP A 12 -30.82 34.31 2.57
N ALA A 13 -31.09 34.79 3.75
CA ALA A 13 -30.19 35.69 4.48
C ALA A 13 -29.37 35.01 5.62
N ASP A 14 -29.63 33.74 5.97
CA ASP A 14 -29.03 33.12 7.16
C ASP A 14 -27.89 32.14 6.88
N VAL A 15 -27.32 32.11 5.65
CA VAL A 15 -26.29 31.11 5.26
C VAL A 15 -24.88 31.73 5.06
N LEU A 16 -24.67 33.00 5.46
CA LEU A 16 -23.38 33.68 5.24
C LEU A 16 -22.79 34.28 6.51
N SER A 17 -22.58 33.49 7.57
CA SER A 17 -21.78 33.98 8.71
C SER A 17 -21.11 32.84 9.51
N ASP A 18 -20.37 31.94 8.85
CA ASP A 18 -19.45 31.08 9.59
C ASP A 18 -18.26 30.62 8.72
N ARG A 19 -17.47 31.57 8.24
CA ARG A 19 -16.14 31.34 7.69
C ARG A 19 -15.29 32.59 7.89
N THR A 20 -14.66 32.68 9.05
CA THR A 20 -13.33 33.30 9.26
C THR A 20 -13.02 33.28 10.75
N ASP A 21 -12.18 32.36 11.18
CA ASP A 21 -11.37 32.60 12.37
C ASP A 21 -10.00 31.96 12.19
N HIS A 22 -9.11 32.69 11.54
CA HIS A 22 -7.66 32.46 11.59
C HIS A 22 -7.14 33.05 12.90
N ARG A 23 -6.98 32.23 13.92
CA ARG A 23 -6.21 32.63 15.11
C ARG A 23 -4.73 32.33 14.88
N THR A 24 -3.98 33.38 14.65
CA THR A 24 -2.55 33.50 14.90
C THR A 24 -2.26 33.17 16.36
N VAL A 25 -1.52 32.10 16.62
CA VAL A 25 -1.00 31.78 17.95
C VAL A 25 0.36 32.43 18.09
N ASP A 26 0.38 33.50 18.89
CA ASP A 26 1.58 34.21 19.34
C ASP A 26 2.40 33.29 20.27
N ARG A 27 3.69 33.13 19.96
CA ARG A 27 4.64 32.38 20.78
C ARG A 27 5.24 33.32 21.83
N THR A 28 4.75 33.26 23.05
CA THR A 28 5.51 33.75 24.21
C THR A 28 6.11 32.56 24.97
N THR A 29 7.41 32.54 24.97
CA THR A 29 8.29 31.66 25.73
C THR A 29 8.11 31.83 27.22
N THR A 30 7.85 30.71 27.94
CA THR A 30 8.15 30.60 29.35
C THR A 30 8.94 29.34 29.60
N SER A 31 10.20 29.52 29.95
CA SER A 31 11.16 28.52 30.35
C SER A 31 10.91 28.07 31.80
N ILE A 32 10.79 26.76 32.04
CA ILE A 32 10.92 26.17 33.37
C ILE A 32 12.12 25.21 33.33
N PRO A 33 13.11 25.34 34.20
CA PRO A 33 14.26 24.44 34.23
C PRO A 33 13.95 23.23 35.10
N LEU A 34 14.15 22.04 34.57
CA LEU A 34 14.28 20.82 35.35
C LEU A 34 15.63 20.15 35.03
N SER A 35 16.54 20.36 35.93
CA SER A 35 17.83 19.64 36.03
C SER A 35 17.58 18.22 36.56
N LEU A 36 17.94 17.20 35.79
CA LEU A 36 18.25 15.87 36.30
C LEU A 36 19.45 15.34 35.52
N GLN A 37 20.60 15.42 36.18
CA GLN A 37 21.82 14.74 35.76
C GLN A 37 21.62 13.24 35.88
N ALA A 38 21.76 12.52 34.78
CA ALA A 38 22.02 11.10 34.76
C ALA A 38 23.36 10.86 34.07
N THR A 39 24.35 10.53 34.88
CA THR A 39 25.69 10.09 34.48
C THR A 39 25.59 8.81 33.64
N ARG A 40 26.03 8.87 32.41
CA ARG A 40 26.27 7.70 31.57
C ARG A 40 27.77 7.54 31.36
N THR A 41 28.30 6.45 31.91
CA THR A 41 29.63 5.93 31.61
C THR A 41 29.64 5.26 30.24
N PRO A 42 30.60 5.55 29.35
CA PRO A 42 30.75 4.81 28.11
C PRO A 42 31.59 3.55 28.35
N VAL A 43 31.03 2.39 28.00
CA VAL A 43 31.84 1.16 27.88
C VAL A 43 32.39 1.12 26.45
N ALA A 44 33.67 1.38 26.33
CA ALA A 44 34.44 1.17 25.12
C ALA A 44 34.79 -0.32 25.00
N LEU A 45 34.38 -0.97 23.92
CA LEU A 45 34.95 -2.25 23.49
C LEU A 45 35.89 -2.00 22.32
N SER A 46 37.18 -2.01 22.62
CA SER A 46 38.29 -2.07 21.69
C SER A 46 38.46 -3.51 21.18
N LEU A 47 38.46 -3.70 19.88
CA LEU A 47 39.10 -4.85 19.23
C LEU A 47 40.05 -4.34 18.17
N ALA A 48 41.29 -4.26 18.59
CA ALA A 48 42.45 -4.10 17.73
C ALA A 48 42.80 -5.46 17.10
N SER A 49 43.04 -5.48 15.80
CA SER A 49 43.80 -6.54 15.16
C SER A 49 44.79 -5.90 14.21
N ALA A 50 46.01 -5.92 14.67
CA ALA A 50 47.21 -5.52 13.94
C ALA A 50 47.54 -6.54 12.85
N TRP A 51 47.98 -6.05 11.69
CA TRP A 51 49.01 -6.71 10.90
C TRP A 51 50.04 -5.69 10.46
N LEU A 52 51.25 -6.00 10.87
CA LEU A 52 52.46 -5.20 10.68
C LEU A 52 53.02 -5.34 9.26
N ALA A 53 53.66 -4.27 8.91
CA ALA A 53 54.53 -3.99 7.79
C ALA A 53 55.68 -4.97 7.57
N ALA A 54 56.12 -5.03 6.33
CA ALA A 54 57.52 -5.29 6.02
C ALA A 54 58.00 -4.21 5.03
N CYS A 55 59.02 -3.47 5.47
CA CYS A 55 59.82 -2.52 4.72
C CYS A 55 60.83 -3.22 3.82
N GLY A 56 61.15 -2.59 2.73
CA GLY A 56 62.37 -2.91 1.99
C GLY A 56 62.54 -1.93 0.82
N GLY A 57 63.50 -1.05 0.97
CA GLY A 57 63.76 0.08 0.11
C GLY A 57 64.70 -0.16 -1.07
N GLY A 58 64.82 0.87 -1.88
CA GLY A 58 66.06 1.23 -2.56
C GLY A 58 66.03 1.17 -4.09
N GLY A 59 66.19 2.34 -4.71
CA GLY A 59 67.11 2.51 -5.84
C GLY A 59 66.54 2.69 -7.24
N SER A 60 66.61 3.91 -7.64
CA SER A 60 66.60 4.53 -8.97
C SER A 60 67.09 3.71 -10.21
N SER A 61 66.46 3.85 -11.33
CA SER A 61 66.98 4.51 -12.57
C SER A 61 66.12 4.16 -13.81
N ASP A 62 65.98 5.17 -14.67
CA ASP A 62 65.34 5.24 -15.98
C ASP A 62 65.50 4.04 -16.90
N SER A 63 64.42 3.69 -17.61
CA SER A 63 64.40 3.62 -19.09
C SER A 63 63.00 3.26 -19.59
N SER A 64 62.52 4.07 -20.51
CA SER A 64 61.28 3.95 -21.25
C SER A 64 61.25 2.76 -22.20
N ALA A 65 60.24 1.89 -22.06
CA ALA A 65 59.77 1.01 -23.14
C ALA A 65 58.22 0.92 -23.05
N PRO A 66 57.47 0.81 -24.18
CA PRO A 66 56.03 0.85 -24.17
C PRO A 66 55.43 -0.39 -23.52
N ALA A 67 54.53 -0.17 -22.58
CA ALA A 67 53.83 -1.22 -21.85
C ALA A 67 52.93 -2.03 -22.79
N ALA A 68 53.17 -3.33 -22.83
CA ALA A 68 52.27 -4.30 -23.41
C ALA A 68 50.95 -4.34 -22.60
N ASN A 69 49.82 -4.38 -23.30
CA ASN A 69 48.53 -4.56 -22.68
C ASN A 69 48.51 -5.81 -21.79
N PRO A 70 47.98 -5.72 -20.55
CA PRO A 70 47.81 -6.91 -19.74
C PRO A 70 46.81 -7.87 -20.41
N PRO A 71 46.98 -9.19 -20.25
CA PRO A 71 46.05 -10.16 -20.82
C PRO A 71 44.68 -9.94 -20.23
N ALA A 72 43.64 -9.98 -21.08
CA ALA A 72 42.25 -9.86 -20.67
C ALA A 72 41.95 -10.90 -19.57
N ALA A 73 41.35 -10.44 -18.48
CA ALA A 73 40.86 -11.31 -17.42
C ALA A 73 39.89 -12.35 -18.02
N PRO A 74 39.92 -13.61 -17.57
CA PRO A 74 39.02 -14.64 -18.07
C PRO A 74 37.57 -14.19 -17.86
N VAL A 75 36.79 -14.23 -18.94
CA VAL A 75 35.35 -13.99 -18.90
C VAL A 75 34.76 -14.98 -17.90
N PRO A 76 34.04 -14.54 -16.86
CA PRO A 76 33.34 -15.47 -15.95
C PRO A 76 32.43 -16.35 -16.78
N GLY A 77 32.57 -17.68 -16.66
CA GLY A 77 31.65 -18.63 -17.26
C GLY A 77 30.19 -18.31 -16.83
N PRO A 78 29.20 -18.83 -17.58
CA PRO A 78 27.81 -18.59 -17.26
C PRO A 78 27.58 -18.96 -15.81
N VAL A 79 27.14 -17.98 -15.02
CA VAL A 79 26.69 -18.20 -13.64
C VAL A 79 25.56 -19.21 -13.74
N ALA A 80 25.72 -20.38 -13.13
CA ALA A 80 24.66 -21.37 -13.03
C ALA A 80 23.42 -20.65 -12.50
N GLY A 81 22.30 -20.77 -13.21
CA GLY A 81 21.04 -20.22 -12.75
C GLY A 81 20.74 -20.72 -11.33
N PRO A 82 20.02 -19.97 -10.51
CA PRO A 82 19.65 -20.40 -9.18
C PRO A 82 19.00 -21.78 -9.27
N ALA A 83 19.37 -22.68 -8.34
CA ALA A 83 18.78 -24.01 -8.27
C ALA A 83 17.23 -23.88 -8.18
N PRO A 84 16.46 -24.78 -8.81
CA PRO A 84 15.01 -24.74 -8.75
C PRO A 84 14.57 -24.74 -7.29
N VAL A 85 13.73 -23.75 -6.92
CA VAL A 85 13.12 -23.72 -5.57
C VAL A 85 12.18 -24.92 -5.48
N PRO A 86 12.30 -25.77 -4.44
CA PRO A 86 11.41 -26.91 -4.28
C PRO A 86 9.95 -26.47 -4.23
N ASN A 87 9.03 -27.30 -4.70
CA ASN A 87 7.61 -27.05 -4.57
C ASN A 87 7.24 -26.95 -3.08
N PRO A 88 6.37 -25.99 -2.70
CA PRO A 88 6.08 -25.75 -1.29
C PRO A 88 5.29 -26.88 -0.64
N THR A 89 5.53 -27.11 0.65
CA THR A 89 4.61 -27.84 1.52
C THR A 89 3.27 -27.10 1.64
N THR A 90 2.24 -27.74 2.17
CA THR A 90 0.93 -27.11 2.36
C THR A 90 0.98 -25.86 3.24
N LYS A 91 1.83 -25.86 4.29
CA LYS A 91 2.01 -24.70 5.17
C LYS A 91 2.74 -23.54 4.48
N GLU A 92 3.80 -23.85 3.75
CA GLU A 92 4.53 -22.86 2.95
C GLU A 92 3.65 -22.26 1.85
N ALA A 93 2.83 -23.10 1.19
CA ALA A 93 1.83 -22.63 0.22
C ALA A 93 0.81 -21.69 0.88
N ALA A 94 0.27 -22.02 2.04
CA ALA A 94 -0.67 -21.17 2.76
C ALA A 94 -0.01 -19.85 3.20
N ARG A 95 1.26 -19.90 3.68
CA ARG A 95 2.04 -18.72 4.05
C ARG A 95 2.28 -17.81 2.85
N PHE A 96 2.72 -18.37 1.73
CA PHE A 96 2.90 -17.60 0.48
C PHE A 96 1.59 -16.94 0.03
N MET A 97 0.50 -17.69 0.01
CA MET A 97 -0.81 -17.19 -0.40
C MET A 97 -1.30 -16.06 0.52
N SER A 98 -0.95 -16.09 1.81
CA SER A 98 -1.30 -15.00 2.73
C SER A 98 -0.58 -13.69 2.42
N GLN A 99 0.56 -13.72 1.73
CA GLN A 99 1.35 -12.57 1.32
C GLN A 99 1.00 -12.12 -0.12
N ALA A 100 0.86 -13.10 -1.02
CA ALA A 100 0.71 -12.88 -2.46
C ALA A 100 -0.74 -12.76 -2.94
N SER A 101 -1.72 -13.14 -2.12
CA SER A 101 -3.13 -13.17 -2.49
C SER A 101 -4.02 -12.44 -1.48
N LEU A 102 -5.32 -12.40 -1.77
CA LEU A 102 -6.34 -11.86 -0.89
C LEU A 102 -7.13 -12.95 -0.13
N GLY A 103 -6.65 -14.18 -0.15
CA GLY A 103 -7.26 -15.36 0.45
C GLY A 103 -7.13 -16.57 -0.47
N ALA A 104 -7.10 -17.75 0.11
CA ALA A 104 -6.93 -19.01 -0.60
C ALA A 104 -7.92 -20.06 -0.12
N THR A 105 -8.28 -20.96 -1.04
CA THR A 105 -9.00 -22.21 -0.78
C THR A 105 -8.02 -23.37 -0.78
N GLU A 106 -8.46 -24.55 -0.34
CA GLU A 106 -7.64 -25.76 -0.40
C GLU A 106 -7.19 -26.11 -1.84
N PRO A 107 -8.06 -26.04 -2.88
CA PRO A 107 -7.62 -26.21 -4.26
C PRO A 107 -6.52 -25.24 -4.70
N ASP A 108 -6.54 -23.98 -4.22
CA ASP A 108 -5.48 -23.01 -4.53
C ASP A 108 -4.13 -23.44 -3.94
N LEU A 109 -4.14 -23.97 -2.71
CA LEU A 109 -2.92 -24.51 -2.07
C LEU A 109 -2.37 -25.71 -2.82
N LEU A 110 -3.23 -26.67 -3.19
CA LEU A 110 -2.84 -27.85 -3.96
C LEU A 110 -2.28 -27.47 -5.33
N LYS A 111 -2.89 -26.49 -5.99
CA LYS A 111 -2.39 -25.97 -7.26
C LYS A 111 -1.01 -25.37 -7.10
N LEU A 112 -0.79 -24.54 -6.10
CA LEU A 112 0.52 -23.94 -5.83
C LEU A 112 1.58 -25.00 -5.49
N GLN A 113 1.22 -26.05 -4.74
CA GLN A 113 2.12 -27.18 -4.45
C GLN A 113 2.51 -27.95 -5.72
N THR A 114 1.59 -28.09 -6.65
CA THR A 114 1.83 -28.78 -7.92
C THR A 114 2.68 -27.96 -8.88
N ASP A 115 2.34 -26.69 -9.05
CA ASP A 115 2.94 -25.80 -10.05
C ASP A 115 4.26 -25.18 -9.57
N GLY A 116 4.42 -24.97 -8.26
CA GLY A 116 5.50 -24.19 -7.65
C GLY A 116 5.25 -22.68 -7.71
N TYR A 117 6.08 -21.94 -6.98
CA TYR A 117 5.94 -20.48 -6.83
C TYR A 117 6.04 -19.72 -8.16
N ASP A 118 7.04 -20.04 -8.96
CA ASP A 118 7.32 -19.32 -10.21
C ASP A 118 6.20 -19.47 -11.23
N ALA A 119 5.74 -20.69 -11.46
CA ALA A 119 4.67 -20.95 -12.41
C ALA A 119 3.33 -20.34 -11.92
N TRP A 120 3.05 -20.37 -10.62
CA TRP A 120 1.87 -19.71 -10.07
C TRP A 120 1.92 -18.18 -10.29
N LEU A 121 3.08 -17.55 -10.04
CA LEU A 121 3.25 -16.12 -10.28
C LEU A 121 3.06 -15.78 -11.76
N ASP A 122 3.64 -16.56 -12.67
CA ASP A 122 3.50 -16.34 -14.10
C ASP A 122 2.04 -16.49 -14.55
N GLN A 123 1.31 -17.49 -14.05
CA GLN A 123 -0.12 -17.65 -14.32
C GLN A 123 -0.93 -16.47 -13.81
N GLN A 124 -0.71 -16.02 -12.57
CA GLN A 124 -1.43 -14.88 -12.00
C GLN A 124 -1.14 -13.56 -12.72
N ILE A 125 0.10 -13.35 -13.15
CA ILE A 125 0.50 -12.15 -13.90
C ILE A 125 -0.12 -12.15 -15.30
N ALA A 126 -0.23 -13.34 -15.92
CA ALA A 126 -0.79 -13.52 -17.26
C ALA A 126 -2.31 -13.47 -17.30
N LEU A 127 -3.00 -13.61 -16.14
CA LEU A 127 -4.45 -13.49 -16.11
C LEU A 127 -4.88 -12.14 -16.67
N THR A 128 -5.80 -12.18 -17.62
CA THR A 128 -6.49 -10.99 -18.09
C THR A 128 -7.37 -10.44 -16.96
N THR A 129 -7.46 -9.13 -16.87
CA THR A 129 -8.34 -8.51 -15.87
C THR A 129 -9.79 -8.89 -16.14
N ASP A 130 -10.52 -9.27 -15.09
CA ASP A 130 -11.98 -9.36 -15.09
C ASP A 130 -12.59 -7.98 -15.37
N THR A 131 -13.92 -7.92 -15.57
CA THR A 131 -14.69 -6.67 -15.76
C THR A 131 -14.16 -5.57 -14.84
N SER A 132 -13.72 -4.45 -15.41
CA SER A 132 -13.18 -3.33 -14.65
C SER A 132 -14.22 -2.77 -13.67
N ARG A 133 -13.76 -2.01 -12.67
CA ARG A 133 -14.68 -1.30 -11.77
C ARG A 133 -15.51 -0.27 -12.54
N TRP A 134 -14.88 0.39 -13.49
CA TRP A 134 -15.52 1.34 -14.38
C TRP A 134 -16.64 0.70 -15.22
N ASP A 135 -16.33 -0.38 -15.94
CA ASP A 135 -17.30 -1.05 -16.81
C ASP A 135 -18.44 -1.68 -16.01
N TRP A 136 -18.13 -2.17 -14.79
CA TRP A 136 -19.17 -2.66 -13.89
C TRP A 136 -20.13 -1.53 -13.46
N LEU A 137 -19.63 -0.33 -13.15
CA LEU A 137 -20.48 0.83 -12.83
C LEU A 137 -21.36 1.22 -14.03
N LEU A 138 -20.82 1.20 -15.26
CA LEU A 138 -21.59 1.46 -16.47
C LEU A 138 -22.69 0.41 -16.67
N ALA A 139 -22.35 -0.87 -16.55
CA ALA A 139 -23.30 -1.98 -16.73
C ALA A 139 -24.44 -1.97 -15.71
N ASN A 140 -24.20 -1.41 -14.51
CA ASN A 140 -25.22 -1.28 -13.47
C ASN A 140 -25.94 0.08 -13.48
N GLY A 141 -25.78 0.90 -14.53
CA GLY A 141 -26.54 2.12 -14.73
C GLY A 141 -26.18 3.29 -13.82
N TYR A 142 -24.95 3.31 -13.25
CA TYR A 142 -24.54 4.39 -12.37
C TYR A 142 -24.10 5.68 -13.09
N ASN A 143 -23.88 5.65 -14.41
CA ASN A 143 -23.50 6.80 -15.23
C ASN A 143 -24.75 7.61 -15.67
N VAL A 144 -25.39 8.24 -14.71
CA VAL A 144 -26.60 9.05 -14.92
C VAL A 144 -26.49 10.36 -14.14
N GLU A 145 -27.17 11.41 -14.60
CA GLU A 145 -27.13 12.75 -14.01
C GLU A 145 -27.51 12.75 -12.52
N ALA A 146 -28.46 11.91 -12.11
CA ALA A 146 -28.87 11.76 -10.71
C ALA A 146 -27.72 11.34 -9.77
N ASN A 147 -26.67 10.70 -10.30
CA ASN A 147 -25.53 10.20 -9.54
C ASN A 147 -24.30 11.12 -9.62
N VAL A 148 -24.40 12.26 -10.29
CA VAL A 148 -23.27 13.21 -10.51
C VAL A 148 -22.62 13.62 -9.19
N ASN A 149 -23.40 13.93 -8.17
CA ASN A 149 -22.90 14.40 -6.87
C ASN A 149 -22.88 13.30 -5.80
N GLY A 150 -23.09 12.05 -6.18
CA GLY A 150 -23.21 10.91 -5.29
C GLY A 150 -22.01 9.97 -5.30
N GLU A 151 -22.20 8.85 -4.60
CA GLU A 151 -21.21 7.77 -4.47
C GLU A 151 -21.83 6.40 -4.79
N GLN A 152 -22.97 6.38 -5.44
CA GLN A 152 -23.73 5.16 -5.72
C GLN A 152 -22.87 4.16 -6.51
N GLY A 153 -22.75 2.96 -6.00
CA GLY A 153 -21.95 1.88 -6.58
C GLY A 153 -20.44 1.92 -6.27
N LEU A 154 -19.91 2.98 -5.64
CA LEU A 154 -18.49 3.12 -5.34
C LEU A 154 -17.96 1.92 -4.55
N ASP A 155 -18.47 1.72 -3.33
CA ASP A 155 -17.99 0.63 -2.47
C ASP A 155 -18.29 -0.74 -3.10
N SER A 156 -19.44 -0.91 -3.74
CA SER A 156 -19.85 -2.14 -4.44
C SER A 156 -18.86 -2.57 -5.50
N GLY A 157 -18.47 -1.68 -6.41
CA GLY A 157 -17.50 -1.98 -7.45
C GLY A 157 -16.11 -2.32 -6.91
N LEU A 158 -15.70 -1.67 -5.80
CA LEU A 158 -14.43 -1.94 -5.14
C LEU A 158 -14.44 -3.31 -4.44
N TRP A 159 -15.45 -3.62 -3.62
CA TRP A 159 -15.56 -4.90 -2.92
C TRP A 159 -15.71 -6.08 -3.87
N ARG A 160 -16.53 -5.94 -4.93
CA ARG A 160 -16.66 -6.98 -5.95
C ARG A 160 -15.30 -7.42 -6.49
N LYS A 161 -14.48 -6.48 -6.89
CA LYS A 161 -13.15 -6.77 -7.46
C LYS A 161 -12.25 -7.50 -6.46
N LEU A 162 -12.21 -7.05 -5.21
CA LEU A 162 -11.38 -7.66 -4.18
C LEU A 162 -11.83 -9.08 -3.82
N ILE A 163 -13.13 -9.33 -3.80
CA ILE A 163 -13.68 -10.63 -3.36
C ILE A 163 -13.80 -11.62 -4.50
N ALA A 164 -14.30 -11.21 -5.68
CA ALA A 164 -14.72 -12.14 -6.73
C ALA A 164 -13.72 -12.29 -7.88
N SER A 165 -12.80 -11.33 -8.09
CA SER A 165 -11.89 -11.38 -9.25
C SER A 165 -10.89 -12.55 -9.14
N PRO A 166 -10.62 -13.32 -10.22
CA PRO A 166 -9.71 -14.46 -10.20
C PRO A 166 -8.23 -14.07 -10.13
N ASP A 167 -7.87 -12.83 -10.53
CA ASP A 167 -6.51 -12.29 -10.57
C ASP A 167 -6.06 -11.78 -9.19
N THR A 168 -6.08 -12.66 -8.20
CA THR A 168 -5.91 -12.31 -6.78
C THR A 168 -4.57 -11.61 -6.48
N LEU A 169 -3.48 -11.99 -7.15
CA LEU A 169 -2.19 -11.30 -7.03
C LEU A 169 -2.28 -9.85 -7.53
N ARG A 170 -2.92 -9.64 -8.70
CA ARG A 170 -3.10 -8.31 -9.26
C ARG A 170 -3.90 -7.42 -8.32
N GLN A 171 -4.99 -7.93 -7.75
CA GLN A 171 -5.80 -7.19 -6.78
C GLN A 171 -5.03 -6.89 -5.49
N ARG A 172 -4.21 -7.85 -5.00
CA ARG A 172 -3.34 -7.64 -3.83
C ARG A 172 -2.31 -6.54 -4.08
N MET A 173 -1.68 -6.53 -5.26
CA MET A 173 -0.74 -5.48 -5.67
C MET A 173 -1.43 -4.14 -5.88
N THR A 174 -2.65 -4.12 -6.43
CA THR A 174 -3.45 -2.89 -6.62
C THR A 174 -3.73 -2.21 -5.28
N ILE A 175 -4.10 -2.97 -4.25
CA ILE A 175 -4.26 -2.43 -2.89
C ILE A 175 -2.92 -1.89 -2.37
N ALA A 176 -1.83 -2.64 -2.47
CA ALA A 176 -0.52 -2.17 -2.01
C ALA A 176 -0.09 -0.85 -2.67
N TRP A 177 -0.34 -0.69 -3.98
CA TRP A 177 -0.06 0.56 -4.69
C TRP A 177 -1.04 1.69 -4.34
N SER A 178 -2.31 1.40 -4.08
CA SER A 178 -3.28 2.41 -3.63
C SER A 178 -2.97 2.97 -2.25
N GLU A 179 -2.17 2.27 -1.47
CA GLU A 179 -1.67 2.71 -0.17
C GLU A 179 -0.35 3.50 -0.26
N ILE A 180 0.30 3.49 -1.42
CA ILE A 180 1.47 4.33 -1.73
C ILE A 180 1.00 5.58 -2.48
N PHE A 181 0.29 5.41 -3.59
CA PHE A 181 -0.30 6.48 -4.39
C PHE A 181 -1.72 6.76 -3.89
N VAL A 182 -1.83 7.40 -2.73
CA VAL A 182 -3.10 7.56 -2.04
C VAL A 182 -4.01 8.57 -2.73
N VAL A 183 -5.26 8.16 -2.96
CA VAL A 183 -6.40 9.02 -3.29
C VAL A 183 -7.58 8.57 -2.42
N GLY A 184 -8.27 9.51 -1.80
CA GLY A 184 -9.45 9.21 -0.98
C GLY A 184 -10.76 9.50 -1.70
N ALA A 185 -11.82 8.77 -1.37
CA ALA A 185 -13.17 8.98 -1.92
C ALA A 185 -13.80 10.32 -1.53
N THR A 186 -13.17 11.08 -0.63
CA THR A 186 -13.54 12.46 -0.28
C THR A 186 -13.04 13.48 -1.31
N VAL A 187 -12.39 13.02 -2.39
CA VAL A 187 -11.95 13.89 -3.49
C VAL A 187 -13.09 14.76 -4.01
N ASN A 188 -12.83 16.05 -4.17
CA ASN A 188 -13.82 16.99 -4.68
C ASN A 188 -14.05 16.76 -6.18
N GLY A 189 -15.31 16.69 -6.59
CA GLY A 189 -15.66 16.57 -8.00
C GLY A 189 -16.92 15.74 -8.22
N ASN A 190 -17.37 15.75 -9.47
CA ASN A 190 -18.55 15.01 -9.87
C ASN A 190 -18.20 13.54 -10.18
N PHE A 191 -19.17 12.64 -10.08
CA PHE A 191 -18.99 11.21 -10.38
C PHE A 191 -17.87 10.56 -9.53
N ARG A 192 -17.86 10.79 -8.21
CA ARG A 192 -16.82 10.25 -7.31
C ARG A 192 -16.66 8.73 -7.42
N GLN A 193 -17.74 7.99 -7.64
CA GLN A 193 -17.71 6.55 -7.88
C GLN A 193 -16.87 6.19 -9.12
N PHE A 194 -17.00 6.94 -10.20
CA PHE A 194 -16.21 6.75 -11.42
C PHE A 194 -14.77 7.26 -11.27
N GLN A 195 -14.56 8.34 -10.51
CA GLN A 195 -13.21 8.81 -10.19
C GLN A 195 -12.42 7.73 -9.44
N CYS A 196 -13.00 7.15 -8.39
CA CYS A 196 -12.36 6.10 -7.61
C CYS A 196 -12.18 4.81 -8.43
N ALA A 197 -13.20 4.40 -9.20
CA ALA A 197 -13.12 3.23 -10.07
C ALA A 197 -12.02 3.38 -11.12
N GLY A 198 -12.01 4.50 -11.86
CA GLY A 198 -11.00 4.76 -12.89
C GLY A 198 -9.59 4.88 -12.33
N TYR A 199 -9.42 5.41 -11.11
CA TYR A 199 -8.13 5.46 -10.44
C TYR A 199 -7.62 4.08 -10.04
N MET A 200 -8.46 3.24 -9.43
CA MET A 200 -8.09 1.87 -9.06
C MET A 200 -7.83 0.99 -10.28
N ASP A 201 -8.60 1.16 -11.36
CA ASP A 201 -8.38 0.44 -12.62
C ASP A 201 -7.09 0.88 -13.31
N LEU A 202 -6.69 2.16 -13.19
CA LEU A 202 -5.39 2.65 -13.64
C LEU A 202 -4.25 1.98 -12.86
N LEU A 203 -4.30 1.94 -11.53
CA LEU A 203 -3.30 1.24 -10.74
C LEU A 203 -3.23 -0.24 -11.13
N GLU A 204 -4.37 -0.92 -11.25
CA GLU A 204 -4.48 -2.32 -11.66
C GLU A 204 -3.81 -2.59 -13.03
N GLN A 205 -3.91 -1.65 -13.96
CA GLN A 205 -3.26 -1.74 -15.27
C GLN A 205 -1.74 -1.74 -15.16
N TYR A 206 -1.17 -0.96 -14.23
CA TYR A 206 0.26 -0.74 -14.14
C TYR A 206 0.99 -1.61 -13.10
N VAL A 207 0.31 -2.40 -12.28
CA VAL A 207 0.93 -3.16 -11.16
C VAL A 207 2.07 -4.09 -11.58
N PHE A 208 2.09 -4.58 -12.81
CA PHE A 208 3.15 -5.41 -13.40
C PHE A 208 3.85 -4.73 -14.59
N GLY A 209 3.67 -3.43 -14.73
CA GLY A 209 4.28 -2.60 -15.76
C GLY A 209 5.61 -1.99 -15.32
N ASN A 210 5.83 -0.74 -15.73
CA ASN A 210 7.01 0.02 -15.35
C ASN A 210 6.67 1.15 -14.38
N TYR A 211 7.48 1.31 -13.33
CA TYR A 211 7.27 2.33 -12.29
C TYR A 211 7.20 3.75 -12.86
N ARG A 212 8.09 4.12 -13.80
CA ARG A 212 8.08 5.45 -14.41
C ARG A 212 6.78 5.73 -15.18
N ALA A 213 6.29 4.71 -15.89
CA ALA A 213 5.02 4.82 -16.61
C ALA A 213 3.83 4.92 -15.64
N MET A 214 3.82 4.14 -14.55
CA MET A 214 2.82 4.24 -13.49
C MET A 214 2.84 5.63 -12.85
N LEU A 215 4.00 6.18 -12.53
CA LEU A 215 4.15 7.51 -11.94
C LEU A 215 3.56 8.61 -12.85
N GLU A 216 3.78 8.53 -14.16
CA GLU A 216 3.19 9.45 -15.13
C GLU A 216 1.67 9.31 -15.21
N ALA A 217 1.18 8.09 -15.30
CA ALA A 217 -0.26 7.81 -15.35
C ALA A 217 -0.97 8.34 -14.08
N VAL A 218 -0.39 8.15 -12.89
CA VAL A 218 -0.89 8.70 -11.62
C VAL A 218 -0.83 10.23 -11.62
N THR A 219 0.28 10.83 -12.07
CA THR A 219 0.46 12.28 -12.16
C THR A 219 -0.62 12.95 -13.00
N LEU A 220 -0.97 12.34 -14.13
CA LEU A 220 -1.95 12.88 -15.07
C LEU A 220 -3.39 12.45 -14.77
N ASN A 221 -3.62 11.65 -13.73
CA ASN A 221 -4.96 11.20 -13.37
C ASN A 221 -5.78 12.34 -12.74
N VAL A 222 -7.03 12.51 -13.19
CA VAL A 222 -7.93 13.56 -12.71
C VAL A 222 -8.20 13.45 -11.22
N SER A 223 -8.37 12.23 -10.69
CA SER A 223 -8.65 12.02 -9.25
C SER A 223 -7.44 12.43 -8.39
N MET A 224 -6.22 12.10 -8.82
CA MET A 224 -4.99 12.56 -8.19
C MET A 224 -4.85 14.07 -8.30
N GLY A 225 -5.16 14.64 -9.49
CA GLY A 225 -5.13 16.08 -9.71
C GLY A 225 -6.09 16.86 -8.81
N LEU A 226 -7.25 16.31 -8.51
CA LEU A 226 -8.21 16.87 -7.55
C LEU A 226 -7.76 16.67 -6.10
N TRP A 227 -7.17 15.52 -5.78
CA TRP A 227 -6.74 15.16 -4.43
C TRP A 227 -5.56 16.00 -3.94
N LEU A 228 -4.60 16.28 -4.82
CA LEU A 228 -3.36 17.04 -4.51
C LEU A 228 -3.25 18.35 -5.28
N ASN A 229 -4.38 18.93 -5.72
CA ASN A 229 -4.49 20.28 -6.29
C ASN A 229 -3.70 20.52 -7.59
N THR A 230 -3.30 19.50 -8.32
CA THR A 230 -2.63 19.68 -9.63
C THR A 230 -3.63 20.12 -10.70
N LEU A 231 -4.86 19.62 -10.63
CA LEU A 231 -5.92 20.02 -11.57
C LEU A 231 -6.32 21.48 -11.34
N GLY A 232 -6.06 22.31 -12.33
CA GLY A 232 -6.36 23.75 -12.27
C GLY A 232 -5.35 24.57 -11.47
N ASN A 233 -4.20 23.99 -11.10
CA ASN A 233 -3.11 24.71 -10.44
C ASN A 233 -2.62 25.86 -11.35
N LYS A 234 -2.65 27.07 -10.81
CA LYS A 234 -2.32 28.29 -11.56
C LYS A 234 -0.84 28.60 -11.44
N LYS A 235 -0.26 29.10 -12.54
CA LYS A 235 1.10 29.65 -12.50
C LYS A 235 1.17 30.90 -11.62
N GLU A 236 2.37 31.32 -11.32
CA GLU A 236 2.64 32.55 -10.57
C GLU A 236 2.07 33.81 -11.26
N ASN A 237 1.64 34.74 -10.42
CA ASN A 237 1.23 36.07 -10.85
C ASN A 237 1.78 37.14 -9.87
N THR A 238 2.79 37.87 -10.30
CA THR A 238 3.47 38.87 -9.48
C THR A 238 2.58 40.07 -9.13
N ALA A 239 1.58 40.37 -9.95
CA ALA A 239 0.66 41.49 -9.68
C ALA A 239 -0.32 41.20 -8.54
N THR A 240 -0.66 39.90 -8.33
CA THR A 240 -1.59 39.48 -7.27
C THR A 240 -0.91 38.75 -6.12
N GLY A 241 0.40 38.50 -6.21
CA GLY A 241 1.13 37.67 -5.23
C GLY A 241 0.84 36.19 -5.31
N GLN A 242 0.11 35.73 -6.33
CA GLN A 242 -0.22 34.31 -6.50
C GLN A 242 1.05 33.49 -6.77
N VAL A 243 1.16 32.35 -6.07
CA VAL A 243 2.19 31.33 -6.29
C VAL A 243 1.53 29.99 -6.66
N PRO A 244 2.22 29.07 -7.37
CA PRO A 244 1.73 27.73 -7.62
C PRO A 244 1.46 26.97 -6.32
N ASP A 245 0.47 26.07 -6.34
CA ASP A 245 0.26 25.11 -5.26
C ASP A 245 1.41 24.08 -5.26
N GLU A 246 1.99 23.83 -4.08
CA GLU A 246 3.16 22.95 -3.89
C GLU A 246 2.77 21.53 -3.46
N ASN A 247 1.50 21.24 -3.20
CA ASN A 247 1.07 20.01 -2.56
C ASN A 247 1.53 18.77 -3.35
N TYR A 248 1.19 18.69 -4.65
CA TYR A 248 1.63 17.58 -5.48
C TYR A 248 3.16 17.50 -5.61
N ALA A 249 3.84 18.63 -5.76
CA ALA A 249 5.30 18.68 -5.86
C ALA A 249 5.98 18.09 -4.60
N ARG A 250 5.41 18.34 -3.43
CA ARG A 250 5.87 17.77 -2.17
C ARG A 250 5.61 16.26 -2.12
N GLU A 251 4.37 15.85 -2.39
CA GLU A 251 3.97 14.45 -2.19
C GLU A 251 4.56 13.50 -3.24
N VAL A 252 4.78 13.96 -4.48
CA VAL A 252 5.45 13.13 -5.49
C VAL A 252 6.89 12.79 -5.09
N MET A 253 7.58 13.68 -4.38
CA MET A 253 8.90 13.40 -3.82
C MET A 253 8.80 12.65 -2.49
N GLN A 254 7.98 13.10 -1.55
CA GLN A 254 7.95 12.62 -0.18
C GLN A 254 7.31 11.23 -0.03
N LEU A 255 6.09 11.04 -0.58
CA LEU A 255 5.31 9.84 -0.36
C LEU A 255 5.40 8.84 -1.51
N PHE A 256 5.56 9.32 -2.74
CA PHE A 256 5.41 8.49 -3.92
C PHE A 256 6.74 7.95 -4.47
N SER A 257 7.88 8.57 -4.14
CA SER A 257 9.14 8.24 -4.82
C SER A 257 10.40 8.25 -3.96
N LEU A 258 10.71 9.32 -3.23
CA LEU A 258 12.03 9.52 -2.64
C LEU A 258 12.06 9.33 -1.11
N GLY A 259 11.02 9.76 -0.41
CA GLY A 259 11.05 9.88 1.03
C GLY A 259 11.84 11.10 1.52
N LEU A 260 11.88 11.31 2.84
CA LEU A 260 12.47 12.50 3.46
C LEU A 260 14.01 12.48 3.48
N TYR A 261 14.61 11.29 3.58
CA TYR A 261 16.06 11.15 3.78
C TYR A 261 16.70 10.33 2.67
N LYS A 262 17.96 10.65 2.36
CA LYS A 262 18.77 9.88 1.42
C LYS A 262 19.03 8.49 1.99
N LEU A 263 18.91 7.48 1.14
CA LEU A 263 19.03 6.08 1.48
C LEU A 263 20.21 5.42 0.76
N ASN A 264 20.89 4.53 1.46
CA ASN A 264 21.69 3.51 0.84
C ASN A 264 20.80 2.52 0.09
N LEU A 265 21.38 1.69 -0.80
CA LEU A 265 20.60 0.71 -1.56
C LEU A 265 19.82 -0.28 -0.68
N ASP A 266 20.31 -0.54 0.50
CA ASP A 266 19.69 -1.43 1.51
C ASP A 266 18.59 -0.75 2.35
N GLY A 267 18.21 0.48 2.02
CA GLY A 267 17.17 1.25 2.70
C GLY A 267 17.58 1.84 4.05
N THR A 268 18.86 1.75 4.42
CA THR A 268 19.40 2.46 5.61
C THR A 268 19.62 3.94 5.27
N PRO A 269 19.39 4.88 6.21
CA PRO A 269 19.65 6.28 5.99
C PRO A 269 21.13 6.58 5.72
N MET A 270 21.40 7.46 4.77
CA MET A 270 22.73 8.07 4.63
C MET A 270 22.89 9.17 5.67
N LEU A 271 24.02 9.18 6.35
CA LEU A 271 24.29 10.12 7.44
C LEU A 271 25.33 11.17 7.04
N ASP A 272 25.18 12.37 7.57
CA ASP A 272 26.15 13.44 7.44
C ASP A 272 27.35 13.23 8.40
N SER A 273 28.31 14.16 8.40
CA SER A 273 29.50 14.10 9.27
C SER A 273 29.19 14.20 10.77
N LYS A 274 27.94 14.55 11.13
CA LYS A 274 27.45 14.62 12.53
C LYS A 274 26.58 13.43 12.90
N GLY A 275 26.43 12.45 11.99
CA GLY A 275 25.58 11.27 12.20
C GLY A 275 24.09 11.54 12.05
N GLN A 276 23.69 12.65 11.40
CA GLN A 276 22.28 12.96 11.15
C GLN A 276 21.86 12.49 9.74
N PRO A 277 20.63 12.01 9.55
CA PRO A 277 20.13 11.67 8.23
C PRO A 277 20.15 12.87 7.27
N ILE A 278 20.64 12.66 6.07
CA ILE A 278 20.73 13.69 5.02
C ILE A 278 19.38 13.80 4.35
N GLU A 279 18.81 15.00 4.27
CA GLU A 279 17.56 15.25 3.57
C GLU A 279 17.68 14.98 2.06
N THR A 280 16.62 14.43 1.46
CA THR A 280 16.58 14.08 0.04
C THR A 280 16.39 15.30 -0.84
N TYR A 281 15.59 16.26 -0.40
CA TYR A 281 15.22 17.48 -1.10
C TYR A 281 15.00 18.61 -0.10
N THR A 282 15.01 19.83 -0.59
CA THR A 282 14.81 21.07 0.17
C THR A 282 13.47 21.74 -0.17
N GLN A 283 13.08 22.77 0.57
CA GLN A 283 11.93 23.61 0.20
C GLN A 283 12.10 24.27 -1.17
N ALA A 284 13.33 24.62 -1.55
CA ALA A 284 13.61 25.19 -2.88
C ALA A 284 13.31 24.18 -4.01
N ASP A 285 13.61 22.88 -3.79
CA ASP A 285 13.27 21.82 -4.76
C ASP A 285 11.76 21.68 -4.92
N ILE A 286 10.99 21.78 -3.83
CA ILE A 286 9.52 21.73 -3.86
C ILE A 286 8.98 22.92 -4.67
N THR A 287 9.44 24.11 -4.37
CA THR A 287 9.02 25.34 -5.08
C THR A 287 9.39 25.26 -6.57
N GLY A 288 10.62 24.85 -6.91
CA GLY A 288 11.06 24.69 -8.29
C GLY A 288 10.24 23.65 -9.05
N LEU A 289 9.93 22.52 -8.42
CA LEU A 289 9.11 21.46 -9.01
C LEU A 289 7.64 21.87 -9.16
N SER A 290 7.09 22.73 -8.27
CA SER A 290 5.69 23.16 -8.34
C SER A 290 5.35 23.89 -9.64
N TYR A 291 6.31 24.61 -10.22
CA TYR A 291 6.15 25.28 -11.51
C TYR A 291 5.85 24.30 -12.66
N VAL A 292 6.33 23.03 -12.57
CA VAL A 292 6.07 21.98 -13.56
C VAL A 292 4.59 21.59 -13.59
N PHE A 293 3.92 21.63 -12.44
CA PHE A 293 2.54 21.17 -12.27
C PHE A 293 1.50 22.28 -12.42
N THR A 294 1.83 23.37 -13.12
CA THR A 294 0.92 24.48 -13.40
C THR A 294 0.24 24.36 -14.75
N GLY A 295 -1.01 24.82 -14.85
CA GLY A 295 -1.78 24.94 -16.08
C GLY A 295 -2.48 23.65 -16.53
N TRP A 296 -2.29 22.55 -15.84
CA TRP A 296 -2.94 21.27 -16.14
C TRP A 296 -4.43 21.30 -15.81
N THR A 297 -5.26 20.78 -16.70
CA THR A 297 -6.72 20.75 -16.56
C THR A 297 -7.30 19.46 -17.15
N TYR A 298 -8.62 19.32 -17.13
CA TYR A 298 -9.28 18.18 -17.76
C TYR A 298 -8.87 18.04 -19.23
N GLY A 299 -8.53 16.81 -19.63
CA GLY A 299 -8.15 16.47 -21.01
C GLY A 299 -9.35 16.43 -21.97
N GLN A 300 -10.57 16.46 -21.43
CA GLN A 300 -11.83 16.45 -22.17
C GLN A 300 -12.81 17.44 -21.50
N THR A 301 -13.71 17.99 -22.30
CA THR A 301 -14.79 18.84 -21.80
C THR A 301 -15.67 18.09 -20.79
N ARG A 302 -15.95 18.72 -19.66
CA ARG A 302 -16.83 18.17 -18.63
C ARG A 302 -18.27 18.15 -19.12
N VAL A 303 -18.94 17.02 -18.94
CA VAL A 303 -20.35 16.83 -19.24
C VAL A 303 -21.06 16.34 -17.97
N SER A 304 -22.15 16.98 -17.57
CA SER A 304 -22.87 16.65 -16.32
C SER A 304 -23.58 15.30 -16.39
N THR A 305 -23.80 14.76 -17.60
CA THR A 305 -24.53 13.51 -17.82
C THR A 305 -23.64 12.32 -18.15
N ASP A 306 -22.30 12.50 -18.19
CA ASP A 306 -21.35 11.46 -18.56
C ASP A 306 -20.05 11.60 -17.77
N ALA A 307 -19.64 10.52 -17.11
CA ALA A 307 -18.44 10.45 -16.31
C ALA A 307 -17.13 10.34 -17.12
N SER A 308 -17.18 10.13 -18.43
CA SER A 308 -16.00 9.78 -19.25
C SER A 308 -14.82 10.75 -19.12
N TYR A 309 -15.08 12.03 -18.88
CA TYR A 309 -14.03 13.05 -18.72
C TYR A 309 -13.12 12.83 -17.51
N VAL A 310 -13.56 12.11 -16.46
CA VAL A 310 -12.70 11.85 -15.28
C VAL A 310 -11.69 10.74 -15.53
N ARG A 311 -11.87 9.95 -16.59
CA ARG A 311 -10.97 8.87 -17.00
C ARG A 311 -9.88 9.35 -17.98
N VAL A 312 -10.13 10.45 -18.69
CA VAL A 312 -9.17 11.01 -19.63
C VAL A 312 -8.04 11.69 -18.87
N PRO A 313 -6.76 11.39 -19.18
CA PRO A 313 -5.64 12.05 -18.53
C PRO A 313 -5.74 13.58 -18.63
N MET A 314 -5.27 14.27 -17.59
CA MET A 314 -5.15 15.74 -17.61
C MET A 314 -4.31 16.20 -18.81
N ALA A 315 -4.65 17.34 -19.36
CA ALA A 315 -3.97 17.96 -20.49
C ALA A 315 -3.58 19.40 -20.19
N LEU A 316 -2.76 19.97 -21.05
CA LEU A 316 -2.33 21.38 -21.01
C LEU A 316 -2.78 22.10 -22.30
N PRO A 317 -4.10 22.37 -22.45
CA PRO A 317 -4.65 22.90 -23.71
C PRO A 317 -4.23 24.35 -23.98
N ILE A 318 -3.86 25.11 -22.94
CA ILE A 318 -3.46 26.51 -23.05
C ILE A 318 -2.05 26.65 -22.49
N ALA A 319 -1.05 26.63 -23.37
CA ALA A 319 0.36 26.72 -23.01
C ALA A 319 0.69 27.94 -22.12
N ALA A 320 0.01 29.05 -22.31
CA ALA A 320 0.19 30.26 -21.51
C ALA A 320 -0.21 30.13 -20.04
N ASN A 321 -0.95 29.07 -19.66
CA ASN A 321 -1.30 28.79 -18.26
C ASN A 321 -0.17 28.06 -17.51
N HIS A 322 0.81 27.50 -18.23
CA HIS A 322 2.00 26.91 -17.63
C HIS A 322 3.02 27.99 -17.25
N SER A 323 3.75 27.76 -16.15
CA SER A 323 4.81 28.65 -15.72
C SER A 323 5.96 28.69 -16.74
N ALA A 324 6.29 29.88 -17.20
CA ALA A 324 7.44 30.12 -18.09
C ALA A 324 8.76 30.30 -17.32
N LYS A 325 8.76 30.27 -15.99
CA LYS A 325 9.99 30.39 -15.19
C LYS A 325 10.93 29.23 -15.40
N GLU A 326 12.21 29.46 -15.12
CA GLU A 326 13.16 28.41 -14.87
C GLU A 326 12.70 27.53 -13.70
N LYS A 327 12.94 26.23 -13.79
CA LYS A 327 12.49 25.23 -12.79
C LYS A 327 13.70 24.41 -12.33
N SER A 328 14.16 24.66 -11.11
CA SER A 328 15.30 23.95 -10.52
C SER A 328 14.84 23.07 -9.36
N PHE A 329 15.18 21.77 -9.40
CA PHE A 329 14.84 20.77 -8.38
C PHE A 329 15.77 19.56 -8.51
N LEU A 330 16.14 18.94 -7.42
CA LEU A 330 16.95 17.72 -7.36
C LEU A 330 18.23 17.79 -8.21
N GLY A 331 18.86 18.95 -8.26
CA GLY A 331 20.08 19.19 -9.04
C GLY A 331 19.89 19.32 -10.57
N VAL A 332 18.65 19.33 -11.06
CA VAL A 332 18.31 19.54 -12.47
C VAL A 332 17.67 20.90 -12.65
N THR A 333 18.04 21.59 -13.74
CA THR A 333 17.44 22.88 -14.13
C THR A 333 16.78 22.74 -15.50
N ILE A 334 15.49 23.02 -15.57
CA ILE A 334 14.71 23.16 -16.80
C ILE A 334 14.72 24.64 -17.19
N PRO A 335 15.23 25.00 -18.38
CA PRO A 335 15.30 26.41 -18.79
C PRO A 335 13.95 27.12 -18.83
N ALA A 336 13.98 28.42 -18.59
CA ALA A 336 12.81 29.29 -18.77
C ALA A 336 12.23 29.16 -20.19
N GLY A 337 10.91 29.21 -20.30
CA GLY A 337 10.19 29.07 -21.58
C GLY A 337 10.04 27.64 -22.08
N THR A 338 10.55 26.62 -21.36
CA THR A 338 10.31 25.21 -21.72
C THR A 338 8.82 24.89 -21.60
N ASP A 339 8.26 24.23 -22.61
CA ASP A 339 6.85 23.81 -22.61
C ASP A 339 6.50 22.83 -21.47
N GLY A 340 5.22 22.79 -21.09
CA GLY A 340 4.80 22.03 -19.92
C GLY A 340 4.88 20.51 -20.09
N ILE A 341 4.69 19.97 -21.28
CA ILE A 341 4.80 18.53 -21.54
C ILE A 341 6.25 18.09 -21.38
N LYS A 342 7.19 18.84 -21.97
CA LYS A 342 8.62 18.57 -21.83
C LYS A 342 9.10 18.78 -20.40
N SER A 343 8.59 19.82 -19.72
CA SER A 343 8.85 20.06 -18.29
C SER A 343 8.41 18.88 -17.44
N MET A 344 7.18 18.39 -17.62
CA MET A 344 6.63 17.22 -16.94
C MET A 344 7.47 15.98 -17.17
N LYS A 345 7.79 15.69 -18.45
CA LYS A 345 8.62 14.52 -18.81
C LYS A 345 9.97 14.59 -18.10
N THR A 346 10.66 15.72 -18.17
CA THR A 346 11.98 15.90 -17.53
C THR A 346 11.87 15.72 -16.02
N ALA A 347 10.83 16.28 -15.38
CA ALA A 347 10.63 16.15 -13.94
C ALA A 347 10.40 14.69 -13.51
N LEU A 348 9.51 13.97 -14.19
CA LEU A 348 9.21 12.60 -13.83
C LEU A 348 10.37 11.64 -14.17
N ASP A 349 11.15 11.92 -15.22
CA ASP A 349 12.37 11.17 -15.53
C ASP A 349 13.44 11.40 -14.44
N THR A 350 13.62 12.64 -13.98
CA THR A 350 14.53 12.98 -12.89
C THR A 350 14.14 12.26 -11.59
N ILE A 351 12.86 12.32 -11.22
CA ILE A 351 12.36 11.65 -10.02
C ILE A 351 12.52 10.12 -10.14
N ALA A 352 12.05 9.51 -11.21
CA ALA A 352 12.09 8.06 -11.37
C ALA A 352 13.52 7.49 -11.44
N ASN A 353 14.49 8.27 -11.92
CA ASN A 353 15.90 7.89 -11.98
C ASN A 353 16.66 8.22 -10.69
N HIS A 354 16.07 8.90 -9.74
CA HIS A 354 16.76 9.23 -8.48
C HIS A 354 17.15 7.96 -7.71
N PRO A 355 18.35 7.90 -7.12
CA PRO A 355 18.85 6.70 -6.43
C PRO A 355 17.93 6.20 -5.31
N ASN A 356 17.26 7.10 -4.61
CA ASN A 356 16.37 6.77 -3.49
C ASN A 356 15.14 5.95 -3.88
N VAL A 357 14.67 6.03 -5.12
CA VAL A 357 13.41 5.38 -5.54
C VAL A 357 13.47 3.87 -5.33
N ALA A 358 14.57 3.24 -5.72
CA ALA A 358 14.71 1.79 -5.60
C ALA A 358 14.59 1.30 -4.15
N PRO A 359 15.40 1.76 -3.18
CA PRO A 359 15.28 1.31 -1.78
C PRO A 359 13.98 1.75 -1.13
N PHE A 360 13.48 2.96 -1.42
CA PHE A 360 12.25 3.49 -0.83
C PHE A 360 11.02 2.67 -1.24
N ILE A 361 10.81 2.45 -2.54
CA ILE A 361 9.68 1.68 -3.06
C ILE A 361 9.80 0.20 -2.68
N SER A 362 10.99 -0.39 -2.76
CA SER A 362 11.22 -1.78 -2.37
C SER A 362 10.85 -2.03 -0.92
N LYS A 363 11.30 -1.19 0.00
CA LYS A 363 10.95 -1.28 1.43
C LYS A 363 9.44 -1.16 1.65
N GLN A 364 8.78 -0.22 0.98
CA GLN A 364 7.34 -0.04 1.11
C GLN A 364 6.54 -1.25 0.60
N LEU A 365 6.94 -1.86 -0.51
CA LEU A 365 6.28 -3.07 -1.02
C LEU A 365 6.48 -4.27 -0.10
N ILE A 366 7.70 -4.45 0.45
CA ILE A 366 7.96 -5.51 1.43
C ILE A 366 7.06 -5.31 2.67
N GLN A 367 6.96 -4.07 3.18
CA GLN A 367 6.13 -3.76 4.34
C GLN A 367 4.65 -4.04 4.12
N ARG A 368 4.14 -3.82 2.93
CA ARG A 368 2.73 -4.09 2.60
C ARG A 368 2.42 -5.55 2.36
N LEU A 369 3.38 -6.31 1.86
CA LEU A 369 3.14 -7.69 1.45
C LEU A 369 3.62 -8.73 2.47
N VAL A 370 4.79 -8.51 3.09
CA VAL A 370 5.53 -9.55 3.83
C VAL A 370 5.71 -9.25 5.31
N CYS A 371 6.47 -8.21 5.66
CA CYS A 371 6.79 -7.89 7.05
C CYS A 371 7.06 -6.39 7.26
N SER A 372 6.77 -5.89 8.47
CA SER A 372 6.95 -4.46 8.81
C SER A 372 8.41 -4.04 8.92
N ASN A 373 9.30 -4.96 9.30
CA ASN A 373 10.71 -4.69 9.56
C ASN A 373 11.63 -5.62 8.76
N PRO A 374 11.73 -5.42 7.41
CA PRO A 374 12.65 -6.21 6.59
C PRO A 374 14.11 -5.90 6.96
N SER A 375 14.99 -6.89 6.82
CA SER A 375 16.42 -6.64 6.98
C SER A 375 16.94 -5.70 5.88
N PRO A 376 18.02 -4.93 6.14
CA PRO A 376 18.68 -4.16 5.09
C PRO A 376 19.09 -5.01 3.89
N ALA A 377 19.54 -6.23 4.12
CA ALA A 377 19.92 -7.15 3.04
C ALA A 377 18.74 -7.51 2.13
N TYR A 378 17.55 -7.74 2.69
CA TYR A 378 16.33 -8.00 1.91
C TYR A 378 15.95 -6.78 1.05
N VAL A 379 15.91 -5.59 1.67
CA VAL A 379 15.62 -4.34 0.93
C VAL A 379 16.64 -4.15 -0.20
N GLY A 380 17.93 -4.37 0.07
CA GLY A 380 19.00 -4.22 -0.92
C GLY A 380 18.85 -5.16 -2.12
N ARG A 381 18.48 -6.43 -1.90
CA ARG A 381 18.23 -7.38 -3.00
C ARG A 381 17.06 -6.95 -3.89
N VAL A 382 15.95 -6.55 -3.29
CA VAL A 382 14.78 -6.07 -4.05
C VAL A 382 15.08 -4.76 -4.77
N ALA A 383 15.79 -3.83 -4.12
CA ALA A 383 16.21 -2.56 -4.72
C ALA A 383 17.19 -2.76 -5.90
N ALA A 384 18.05 -3.75 -5.84
CA ALA A 384 18.92 -4.12 -6.97
C ALA A 384 18.10 -4.58 -8.19
N VAL A 385 17.05 -5.40 -7.97
CA VAL A 385 16.12 -5.82 -9.04
C VAL A 385 15.32 -4.63 -9.57
N PHE A 386 14.90 -3.69 -8.71
CA PHE A 386 14.26 -2.46 -9.17
C PHE A 386 15.19 -1.65 -10.08
N ASN A 387 16.47 -1.56 -9.76
CA ASN A 387 17.45 -0.84 -10.58
C ASN A 387 17.74 -1.54 -11.90
N ASN A 388 17.73 -2.87 -11.93
CA ASN A 388 17.95 -3.68 -13.11
C ASN A 388 17.33 -5.07 -12.93
N ASN A 389 16.33 -5.36 -13.74
CA ASN A 389 15.63 -6.66 -13.74
C ASN A 389 16.44 -7.83 -14.32
N GLY A 390 17.73 -7.66 -14.58
CA GLY A 390 18.60 -8.62 -15.28
C GLY A 390 18.63 -8.46 -16.81
N GLN A 391 17.78 -7.60 -17.36
CA GLN A 391 17.68 -7.28 -18.78
C GLN A 391 17.98 -5.79 -19.08
N GLY A 392 18.55 -5.06 -18.11
CA GLY A 392 18.84 -3.64 -18.25
C GLY A 392 17.64 -2.71 -18.04
N VAL A 393 16.49 -3.21 -17.57
CA VAL A 393 15.28 -2.40 -17.35
C VAL A 393 15.17 -2.01 -15.87
N ARG A 394 15.13 -0.69 -15.63
CA ARG A 394 14.83 -0.11 -14.31
C ARG A 394 13.32 0.02 -14.10
N GLY A 395 12.84 -0.27 -12.88
CA GLY A 395 11.46 -0.07 -12.49
C GLY A 395 10.50 -1.10 -13.09
N ASP A 396 10.96 -2.29 -13.44
CA ASP A 396 10.12 -3.42 -13.85
C ASP A 396 9.38 -3.97 -12.64
N LEU A 397 8.09 -3.61 -12.50
CA LEU A 397 7.27 -3.96 -11.33
C LEU A 397 6.91 -5.44 -11.29
N LYS A 398 6.90 -6.13 -12.42
CA LYS A 398 6.77 -7.59 -12.46
C LYS A 398 7.97 -8.26 -11.78
N ALA A 399 9.18 -7.86 -12.16
CA ALA A 399 10.41 -8.38 -11.56
C ALA A 399 10.52 -8.03 -10.07
N VAL A 400 10.17 -6.80 -9.69
CA VAL A 400 10.15 -6.35 -8.28
C VAL A 400 9.15 -7.15 -7.45
N THR A 401 7.93 -7.40 -7.95
CA THR A 401 6.92 -8.22 -7.26
C THR A 401 7.45 -9.63 -6.98
N ARG A 402 8.09 -10.27 -7.97
CA ARG A 402 8.74 -11.57 -7.79
C ARG A 402 9.87 -11.51 -6.75
N ALA A 403 10.73 -10.51 -6.84
CA ALA A 403 11.81 -10.33 -5.87
C ALA A 403 11.32 -10.15 -4.44
N VAL A 404 10.21 -9.42 -4.23
CA VAL A 404 9.59 -9.28 -2.90
C VAL A 404 9.06 -10.63 -2.40
N LEU A 405 8.30 -11.35 -3.22
CA LEU A 405 7.58 -12.53 -2.75
C LEU A 405 8.45 -13.80 -2.67
N LEU A 406 9.51 -13.89 -3.47
CA LEU A 406 10.38 -15.06 -3.55
C LEU A 406 11.72 -14.87 -2.84
N ASP A 407 11.93 -13.72 -2.20
CA ASP A 407 13.17 -13.49 -1.44
C ASP A 407 13.39 -14.58 -0.38
N THR A 408 14.64 -14.99 -0.21
CA THR A 408 15.00 -16.04 0.75
C THR A 408 14.54 -15.70 2.16
N GLU A 409 14.57 -14.42 2.57
CA GLU A 409 14.10 -14.00 3.88
C GLU A 409 12.58 -14.09 4.02
N ALA A 410 11.83 -13.83 2.94
CA ALA A 410 10.37 -13.99 2.93
C ALA A 410 9.95 -15.47 2.98
N ARG A 411 10.78 -16.39 2.50
CA ARG A 411 10.51 -17.85 2.47
C ARG A 411 11.13 -18.60 3.65
N ASP A 412 12.01 -17.96 4.43
CA ASP A 412 12.69 -18.58 5.57
C ASP A 412 11.70 -18.99 6.66
N GLU A 413 11.64 -20.29 6.96
CA GLU A 413 10.78 -20.84 8.02
C GLU A 413 11.23 -20.46 9.44
N SER A 414 12.53 -20.18 9.64
CA SER A 414 13.04 -19.74 10.94
C SER A 414 12.41 -18.42 11.40
N LYS A 415 11.93 -17.60 10.46
CA LYS A 415 11.20 -16.36 10.72
C LYS A 415 9.85 -16.56 11.41
N LEU A 416 9.27 -17.75 11.35
CA LEU A 416 8.04 -18.04 12.08
C LEU A 416 8.24 -17.97 13.61
N ALA A 417 9.42 -18.36 14.09
CA ALA A 417 9.78 -18.28 15.51
C ALA A 417 10.30 -16.90 15.94
N ASP A 418 10.68 -16.02 15.01
CA ASP A 418 11.20 -14.69 15.32
C ASP A 418 10.05 -13.78 15.80
N PRO A 419 10.09 -13.29 17.07
CA PRO A 419 9.04 -12.42 17.61
C PRO A 419 9.04 -11.02 16.99
N THR A 420 10.06 -10.64 16.24
CA THR A 420 10.18 -9.34 15.58
C THR A 420 9.79 -9.38 14.10
N TRP A 421 9.57 -10.58 13.56
CA TRP A 421 9.18 -10.78 12.18
C TRP A 421 7.66 -10.85 12.02
N GLY A 422 7.18 -10.26 10.93
CA GLY A 422 5.79 -10.25 10.52
C GLY A 422 5.23 -8.85 10.37
N LYS A 423 3.93 -8.78 10.12
CA LYS A 423 3.14 -7.53 10.05
C LYS A 423 1.74 -7.77 10.59
N VAL A 424 1.10 -6.74 11.07
CA VAL A 424 -0.32 -6.81 11.44
C VAL A 424 -1.17 -6.85 10.16
N ARG A 425 -2.10 -7.80 10.07
CA ARG A 425 -3.04 -7.90 8.95
C ARG A 425 -4.06 -6.77 9.04
N GLU A 426 -4.22 -6.03 7.98
CA GLU A 426 -5.22 -4.98 7.88
C GLU A 426 -6.64 -5.52 8.02
N PRO A 427 -7.53 -4.84 8.75
CA PRO A 427 -8.91 -5.31 8.94
C PRO A 427 -9.65 -5.57 7.63
N MET A 428 -9.44 -4.72 6.62
CA MET A 428 -9.99 -4.88 5.28
C MET A 428 -9.51 -6.18 4.62
N LEU A 429 -8.20 -6.47 4.70
CA LEU A 429 -7.63 -7.68 4.12
C LEU A 429 -8.08 -8.94 4.86
N ARG A 430 -8.27 -8.89 6.20
CA ARG A 430 -8.84 -9.99 6.98
C ARG A 430 -10.27 -10.31 6.54
N PHE A 431 -11.08 -9.29 6.30
CA PHE A 431 -12.45 -9.44 5.79
C PHE A 431 -12.46 -10.07 4.38
N VAL A 432 -11.62 -9.58 3.46
CA VAL A 432 -11.54 -10.13 2.10
C VAL A 432 -11.02 -11.56 2.12
N GLN A 433 -10.03 -11.88 2.97
CA GLN A 433 -9.53 -13.24 3.15
C GLN A 433 -10.65 -14.20 3.57
N TRP A 434 -11.46 -13.82 4.58
CA TRP A 434 -12.64 -14.58 4.97
C TRP A 434 -13.58 -14.80 3.78
N ALA A 435 -13.94 -13.73 3.08
CA ALA A 435 -14.89 -13.79 1.97
C ALA A 435 -14.43 -14.74 0.86
N ARG A 436 -13.15 -14.70 0.50
CA ARG A 436 -12.57 -15.56 -0.55
C ARG A 436 -12.40 -16.99 -0.08
N THR A 437 -11.86 -17.21 1.12
CA THR A 437 -11.61 -18.56 1.67
C THR A 437 -12.91 -19.35 1.84
N PHE A 438 -13.98 -18.69 2.24
CA PHE A 438 -15.29 -19.31 2.42
C PHE A 438 -16.27 -19.03 1.28
N LYS A 439 -15.74 -18.70 0.09
CA LYS A 439 -16.48 -18.56 -1.18
C LYS A 439 -17.73 -17.68 -1.05
N ALA A 440 -17.59 -16.49 -0.44
CA ALA A 440 -18.70 -15.56 -0.30
C ALA A 440 -19.29 -15.18 -1.66
N THR A 441 -20.61 -15.09 -1.71
CA THR A 441 -21.39 -14.69 -2.90
C THR A 441 -22.31 -13.52 -2.57
N SER A 442 -22.66 -12.72 -3.58
CA SER A 442 -23.66 -11.67 -3.48
C SER A 442 -24.96 -12.15 -4.12
N ALA A 443 -26.05 -12.17 -3.36
CA ALA A 443 -27.37 -12.60 -3.83
C ALA A 443 -27.93 -11.65 -4.89
N SER A 444 -27.65 -10.34 -4.74
CA SER A 444 -28.07 -9.31 -5.71
C SER A 444 -27.09 -9.14 -6.87
N SER A 445 -25.88 -9.72 -6.82
CA SER A 445 -24.74 -9.43 -7.69
C SER A 445 -24.19 -8.00 -7.55
N LEU A 446 -24.70 -7.19 -6.61
CA LEU A 446 -24.28 -5.80 -6.39
C LEU A 446 -23.20 -5.64 -5.33
N TRP A 447 -22.90 -6.70 -4.56
CA TRP A 447 -21.86 -6.66 -3.52
C TRP A 447 -22.04 -5.48 -2.55
N SER A 448 -23.26 -5.29 -2.04
CA SER A 448 -23.75 -4.10 -1.33
C SER A 448 -23.21 -3.97 0.11
N ILE A 449 -21.90 -4.24 0.33
CA ILE A 449 -21.21 -4.20 1.63
C ILE A 449 -21.19 -2.78 2.19
N GLY A 450 -20.98 -1.79 1.31
CA GLY A 450 -20.89 -0.38 1.68
C GLY A 450 -19.56 0.01 2.30
N ASN A 451 -19.52 1.21 2.88
CA ASN A 451 -18.35 1.76 3.57
C ASN A 451 -18.15 1.07 4.93
N THR A 452 -16.97 0.51 5.16
CA THR A 452 -16.59 -0.21 6.39
C THR A 452 -15.57 0.55 7.25
N SER A 453 -15.36 1.85 7.00
CA SER A 453 -14.33 2.65 7.68
C SER A 453 -14.68 3.11 9.10
N ASP A 454 -15.91 2.89 9.58
CA ASP A 454 -16.27 3.16 10.97
C ASP A 454 -15.54 2.18 11.91
N PRO A 455 -14.65 2.68 12.80
CA PRO A 455 -13.90 1.80 13.69
C PRO A 455 -14.73 1.24 14.85
N ALA A 456 -15.83 1.89 15.23
CA ALA A 456 -16.64 1.46 16.37
C ALA A 456 -17.61 0.31 16.03
N THR A 457 -18.07 0.24 14.79
CA THR A 457 -19.14 -0.69 14.37
C THR A 457 -18.77 -1.58 13.19
N ARG A 458 -17.62 -1.33 12.54
CA ARG A 458 -17.17 -2.05 11.35
C ARG A 458 -15.68 -2.37 11.43
N LEU A 459 -14.98 -2.31 10.28
CA LEU A 459 -13.58 -2.67 10.16
C LEU A 459 -12.60 -1.55 10.57
N GLY A 460 -13.03 -0.29 10.62
CA GLY A 460 -12.14 0.87 10.75
C GLY A 460 -11.32 1.16 9.49
N GLN A 461 -11.57 0.46 8.40
CA GLN A 461 -10.89 0.58 7.12
C GLN A 461 -11.84 0.20 5.98
N SER A 462 -11.73 0.89 4.84
CA SER A 462 -12.50 0.57 3.62
C SER A 462 -11.73 1.00 2.38
N PRO A 463 -11.82 0.30 1.24
CA PRO A 463 -11.12 0.68 0.02
C PRO A 463 -11.41 2.13 -0.37
N MET A 464 -10.39 2.90 -0.75
CA MET A 464 -10.49 4.30 -1.16
C MET A 464 -11.08 5.27 -0.10
N ARG A 465 -11.23 4.85 1.16
CA ARG A 465 -11.75 5.69 2.24
C ARG A 465 -10.66 6.26 3.14
N SER A 466 -9.45 6.41 2.60
CA SER A 466 -8.29 6.98 3.32
C SER A 466 -8.62 8.35 3.90
N PRO A 467 -8.33 8.60 5.19
CA PRO A 467 -8.62 9.89 5.83
C PRO A 467 -7.64 11.01 5.42
N SER A 468 -6.48 10.66 4.87
CA SER A 468 -5.44 11.60 4.47
C SER A 468 -4.49 11.00 3.42
N VAL A 469 -3.54 11.80 2.93
CA VAL A 469 -2.45 11.37 2.03
C VAL A 469 -1.54 10.28 2.63
N PHE A 470 -1.59 10.08 3.94
CA PHE A 470 -0.86 9.01 4.64
C PHE A 470 -1.62 7.68 4.68
N ASN A 471 -2.69 7.52 3.90
CA ASN A 471 -3.58 6.37 3.98
C ASN A 471 -4.24 6.26 5.38
N PHE A 472 -4.52 5.06 5.84
CA PHE A 472 -5.04 4.79 7.19
C PHE A 472 -3.93 4.73 8.24
N PHE A 473 -2.68 4.52 7.84
CA PHE A 473 -1.52 4.42 8.71
C PHE A 473 -0.24 4.85 7.99
N ARG A 474 0.72 5.38 8.75
CA ARG A 474 2.00 5.82 8.21
C ARG A 474 2.98 4.65 8.13
N PRO A 475 3.72 4.46 7.02
CA PRO A 475 4.68 3.37 6.88
C PRO A 475 5.78 3.34 7.94
N GLY A 476 6.12 4.49 8.51
CA GLY A 476 7.12 4.65 9.56
C GLY A 476 6.53 4.68 10.98
N TYR A 477 5.29 4.24 11.21
CA TYR A 477 4.68 4.30 12.53
C TYR A 477 5.34 3.32 13.50
N VAL A 478 5.77 3.86 14.65
CA VAL A 478 6.28 3.12 15.80
C VAL A 478 5.29 3.29 16.95
N PRO A 479 4.72 2.20 17.50
CA PRO A 479 3.72 2.30 18.57
C PRO A 479 4.34 2.89 19.83
N PRO A 480 3.87 4.04 20.33
CA PRO A 480 4.43 4.65 21.53
C PRO A 480 4.10 3.80 22.79
N ASN A 481 4.93 3.91 23.81
CA ASN A 481 4.75 3.24 25.11
C ASN A 481 4.52 1.71 25.01
N SER A 482 5.20 1.06 24.06
CA SER A 482 5.11 -0.38 23.81
C SER A 482 6.50 -1.00 23.75
N GLU A 483 6.58 -2.33 23.87
CA GLU A 483 7.84 -3.07 23.68
C GLU A 483 8.39 -2.87 22.24
N LEU A 484 7.51 -2.81 21.23
CA LEU A 484 7.89 -2.48 19.85
C LEU A 484 8.50 -1.08 19.78
N GLY A 485 7.88 -0.11 20.47
CA GLY A 485 8.38 1.26 20.55
C GLY A 485 9.74 1.36 21.20
N ASN A 486 9.95 0.65 22.33
CA ASN A 486 11.23 0.61 23.05
C ASN A 486 12.35 0.05 22.18
N ARG A 487 12.02 -0.84 21.24
CA ARG A 487 12.97 -1.47 20.31
C ARG A 487 13.06 -0.74 18.96
N GLY A 488 12.33 0.36 18.77
CA GLY A 488 12.29 1.10 17.51
C GLY A 488 11.70 0.33 16.34
N LEU A 489 10.86 -0.70 16.60
CA LEU A 489 10.26 -1.54 15.58
C LEU A 489 9.00 -0.88 15.00
N LEU A 490 8.90 -0.89 13.69
CA LEU A 490 7.76 -0.39 12.96
C LEU A 490 6.58 -1.38 13.08
N ALA A 491 5.39 -0.84 13.26
CA ALA A 491 4.14 -1.60 13.15
C ALA A 491 3.04 -0.69 12.59
N PRO A 492 3.10 -0.36 11.29
CA PRO A 492 2.25 0.65 10.65
C PRO A 492 0.76 0.44 10.92
N GLU A 493 0.27 -0.79 10.76
CA GLU A 493 -1.14 -1.13 10.85
C GLU A 493 -1.68 -1.05 12.30
N LEU A 494 -0.82 -1.04 13.33
CA LEU A 494 -1.26 -0.79 14.71
C LEU A 494 -1.77 0.63 14.92
N GLN A 495 -1.51 1.56 14.00
CA GLN A 495 -2.12 2.89 14.05
C GLN A 495 -3.66 2.84 13.89
N LEU A 496 -4.20 1.78 13.29
CA LEU A 496 -5.65 1.51 13.22
C LEU A 496 -6.21 0.87 14.48
N THR A 497 -5.36 0.39 15.40
CA THR A 497 -5.78 -0.45 16.51
C THR A 497 -5.93 0.38 17.78
N ASN A 498 -7.15 0.43 18.29
CA ASN A 498 -7.52 0.97 19.59
C ASN A 498 -8.67 0.14 20.17
N GLU A 499 -9.12 0.47 21.35
CA GLU A 499 -10.20 -0.26 22.04
C GLU A 499 -11.48 -0.34 21.20
N SER A 500 -11.93 0.79 20.65
CA SER A 500 -13.14 0.82 19.81
C SER A 500 -13.00 -0.03 18.55
N SER A 501 -11.88 0.10 17.82
CA SER A 501 -11.67 -0.63 16.58
C SER A 501 -11.51 -2.14 16.81
N THR A 502 -10.92 -2.55 17.93
CA THR A 502 -10.78 -3.97 18.28
C THR A 502 -12.15 -4.60 18.56
N ILE A 503 -12.98 -3.95 19.38
CA ILE A 503 -14.33 -4.42 19.68
C ILE A 503 -15.23 -4.34 18.45
N GLY A 504 -15.16 -3.23 17.70
CA GLY A 504 -15.91 -3.03 16.47
C GLY A 504 -15.63 -4.12 15.44
N TYR A 505 -14.34 -4.45 15.22
CA TYR A 505 -13.95 -5.53 14.33
C TYR A 505 -14.51 -6.90 14.74
N ILE A 506 -14.38 -7.28 16.02
CA ILE A 506 -14.85 -8.59 16.49
C ILE A 506 -16.38 -8.70 16.34
N ASN A 507 -17.11 -7.69 16.75
CA ASN A 507 -18.58 -7.68 16.65
C ASN A 507 -19.05 -7.69 15.19
N TYR A 508 -18.39 -6.93 14.33
CA TYR A 508 -18.69 -6.92 12.90
C TYR A 508 -18.42 -8.29 12.28
N MET A 509 -17.26 -8.88 12.52
CA MET A 509 -16.92 -10.20 11.97
C MET A 509 -17.80 -11.31 12.52
N GLN A 510 -18.26 -11.23 13.77
CA GLN A 510 -19.22 -12.16 14.33
C GLN A 510 -20.54 -12.14 13.55
N SER A 511 -21.07 -10.95 13.27
CA SER A 511 -22.25 -10.78 12.43
C SER A 511 -22.02 -11.28 11.00
N VAL A 512 -20.90 -10.89 10.40
CA VAL A 512 -20.53 -11.25 9.02
C VAL A 512 -20.41 -12.76 8.84
N VAL A 513 -19.70 -13.44 9.74
CA VAL A 513 -19.50 -14.90 9.69
C VAL A 513 -20.81 -15.65 9.90
N SER A 514 -21.73 -15.14 10.75
CA SER A 514 -22.97 -15.81 11.09
C SER A 514 -24.11 -15.54 10.11
N THR A 515 -24.29 -14.29 9.71
CA THR A 515 -25.48 -13.86 8.93
C THR A 515 -25.16 -13.26 7.56
N GLY A 516 -23.90 -12.90 7.33
CA GLY A 516 -23.46 -12.15 6.14
C GLY A 516 -23.42 -10.64 6.41
N THR A 517 -23.25 -9.87 5.35
CA THR A 517 -23.11 -8.40 5.42
C THR A 517 -23.76 -7.74 4.19
N GLY A 518 -23.85 -6.42 4.26
CA GLY A 518 -24.44 -5.61 3.19
C GLY A 518 -25.96 -5.43 3.37
N THR A 519 -26.57 -4.72 2.42
CA THR A 519 -28.01 -4.48 2.42
C THR A 519 -28.77 -5.81 2.40
N ALA A 520 -29.64 -6.04 3.36
CA ALA A 520 -30.39 -7.31 3.50
C ALA A 520 -29.48 -8.56 3.58
N ASN A 521 -28.27 -8.44 4.10
CA ASN A 521 -27.25 -9.50 4.13
C ASN A 521 -26.95 -10.06 2.74
N ASP A 522 -26.79 -9.18 1.77
CA ASP A 522 -26.52 -9.51 0.38
C ASP A 522 -25.31 -10.43 0.18
N VAL A 523 -24.24 -10.21 0.97
CA VAL A 523 -22.98 -10.96 0.84
C VAL A 523 -22.85 -11.97 1.97
N LYS A 524 -22.82 -13.25 1.61
CA LYS A 524 -22.73 -14.39 2.54
C LYS A 524 -21.70 -15.41 2.08
N SER A 525 -20.99 -16.00 3.05
CA SER A 525 -20.13 -17.16 2.80
C SER A 525 -20.93 -18.44 2.68
N VAL A 526 -20.40 -19.38 1.90
CA VAL A 526 -20.98 -20.72 1.68
C VAL A 526 -20.22 -21.72 2.54
N TYR A 527 -20.86 -22.23 3.59
CA TYR A 527 -20.26 -23.19 4.52
C TYR A 527 -20.68 -24.64 4.29
N ALA A 528 -21.43 -24.94 3.21
CA ALA A 528 -21.95 -26.29 2.97
C ALA A 528 -20.85 -27.37 2.96
N ASP A 529 -19.73 -27.10 2.27
CA ASP A 529 -18.58 -28.01 2.19
C ASP A 529 -17.88 -28.26 3.55
N TRP A 530 -18.17 -27.44 4.54
CA TRP A 530 -17.56 -27.47 5.86
C TRP A 530 -18.39 -28.24 6.90
N LEU A 531 -19.68 -28.48 6.64
CA LEU A 531 -20.60 -29.14 7.60
C LEU A 531 -20.17 -30.56 7.93
N VAL A 532 -19.57 -31.27 6.97
CA VAL A 532 -19.06 -32.62 7.21
C VAL A 532 -17.91 -32.61 8.22
N LEU A 533 -17.02 -31.62 8.14
CA LEU A 533 -15.90 -31.46 9.06
C LEU A 533 -16.35 -31.05 10.47
N ALA A 534 -17.55 -30.49 10.63
CA ALA A 534 -18.07 -30.10 11.93
C ALA A 534 -18.24 -31.27 12.91
N ASN A 535 -18.27 -32.50 12.43
CA ASN A 535 -18.31 -33.72 13.27
C ASN A 535 -16.94 -34.04 13.91
N ASP A 536 -15.85 -33.63 13.26
CA ASP A 536 -14.48 -33.74 13.78
C ASP A 536 -13.91 -32.36 14.07
N VAL A 537 -13.92 -31.96 15.35
CA VAL A 537 -13.44 -30.67 15.81
C VAL A 537 -11.96 -30.43 15.47
N ASN A 538 -11.14 -31.49 15.53
CA ASN A 538 -9.72 -31.37 15.25
C ASN A 538 -9.50 -31.05 13.76
N ALA A 539 -10.10 -31.85 12.87
CA ALA A 539 -10.01 -31.62 11.43
C ALA A 539 -10.57 -30.24 11.02
N LEU A 540 -11.69 -29.82 11.62
CA LEU A 540 -12.30 -28.52 11.36
C LEU A 540 -11.35 -27.37 11.75
N VAL A 541 -10.87 -27.36 12.99
CA VAL A 541 -10.03 -26.27 13.51
C VAL A 541 -8.69 -26.23 12.79
N ASP A 542 -8.08 -27.37 12.50
CA ASP A 542 -6.80 -27.45 11.76
C ASP A 542 -6.94 -26.92 10.34
N LYS A 543 -8.02 -27.25 9.63
CA LYS A 543 -8.27 -26.73 8.29
C LYS A 543 -8.53 -25.24 8.28
N VAL A 544 -9.31 -24.70 9.22
CA VAL A 544 -9.55 -23.27 9.36
C VAL A 544 -8.25 -22.55 9.68
N ALA A 545 -7.45 -23.05 10.62
CA ALA A 545 -6.15 -22.48 10.99
C ALA A 545 -5.15 -22.53 9.82
N LEU A 546 -5.15 -23.59 9.02
CA LEU A 546 -4.30 -23.68 7.84
C LEU A 546 -4.64 -22.58 6.82
N LEU A 547 -5.90 -22.45 6.45
CA LEU A 547 -6.32 -21.54 5.37
C LEU A 547 -6.26 -20.05 5.77
N LEU A 548 -6.55 -19.74 7.04
CA LEU A 548 -6.57 -18.36 7.51
C LEU A 548 -5.20 -17.89 8.05
N SER A 549 -4.45 -18.78 8.71
CA SER A 549 -3.22 -18.40 9.40
C SER A 549 -1.98 -19.22 9.01
N ALA A 550 -2.04 -20.03 7.96
CA ALA A 550 -0.96 -20.94 7.58
C ALA A 550 -0.49 -21.86 8.75
N SER A 551 -1.42 -22.26 9.61
CA SER A 551 -1.15 -23.03 10.84
C SER A 551 -0.17 -22.37 11.82
N GLN A 552 -0.17 -21.02 11.90
CA GLN A 552 0.73 -20.28 12.80
C GLN A 552 0.21 -20.15 14.24
N LEU A 553 -1.01 -20.61 14.53
CA LEU A 553 -1.56 -20.56 15.88
C LEU A 553 -0.77 -21.48 16.81
N SER A 554 -0.53 -21.03 18.05
CA SER A 554 0.12 -21.84 19.08
C SER A 554 -0.73 -23.06 19.45
N ALA A 555 -0.08 -24.09 19.97
CA ALA A 555 -0.78 -25.30 20.43
C ALA A 555 -1.81 -24.97 21.53
N ASP A 556 -1.52 -24.00 22.41
CA ASP A 556 -2.42 -23.53 23.46
C ASP A 556 -3.65 -22.84 22.87
N THR A 557 -3.48 -21.94 21.92
CA THR A 557 -4.58 -21.28 21.19
C THR A 557 -5.46 -22.30 20.46
N ILE A 558 -4.85 -23.26 19.75
CA ILE A 558 -5.58 -24.34 19.08
C ILE A 558 -6.40 -25.18 20.08
N ALA A 559 -5.82 -25.55 21.23
CA ALA A 559 -6.51 -26.33 22.26
C ALA A 559 -7.72 -25.58 22.83
N LYS A 560 -7.58 -24.29 23.10
CA LYS A 560 -8.68 -23.42 23.58
C LYS A 560 -9.81 -23.32 22.54
N ILE A 561 -9.47 -23.12 21.26
CA ILE A 561 -10.44 -23.07 20.17
C ILE A 561 -11.16 -24.40 20.03
N ARG A 562 -10.44 -25.52 20.05
CA ARG A 562 -11.04 -26.86 19.98
C ARG A 562 -12.00 -27.11 21.14
N THR A 563 -11.65 -26.74 22.36
CA THR A 563 -12.51 -26.86 23.54
C THR A 563 -13.81 -26.06 23.37
N ALA A 564 -13.70 -24.82 22.95
CA ALA A 564 -14.86 -23.95 22.71
C ALA A 564 -15.75 -24.46 21.58
N VAL A 565 -15.16 -24.91 20.46
CA VAL A 565 -15.90 -25.48 19.32
C VAL A 565 -16.57 -26.80 19.70
N ALA A 566 -15.90 -27.67 20.47
CA ALA A 566 -16.44 -28.95 20.94
C ALA A 566 -17.68 -28.80 21.83
N SER A 567 -17.82 -27.71 22.58
CA SER A 567 -18.99 -27.45 23.44
C SER A 567 -20.28 -27.21 22.65
N ILE A 568 -20.20 -26.94 21.35
CA ILE A 568 -21.37 -26.73 20.48
C ILE A 568 -21.86 -28.10 19.99
N ALA A 569 -23.16 -28.37 20.08
CA ALA A 569 -23.78 -29.61 19.61
C ALA A 569 -23.61 -29.82 18.09
N VAL A 570 -23.84 -31.06 17.64
CA VAL A 570 -23.80 -31.47 16.21
C VAL A 570 -25.06 -32.22 15.77
N ALA A 571 -26.14 -32.10 16.54
CA ALA A 571 -27.37 -32.89 16.33
C ALA A 571 -28.10 -32.50 15.03
N SER A 572 -27.92 -31.27 14.56
CA SER A 572 -28.55 -30.75 13.35
C SER A 572 -27.53 -30.04 12.45
N ASP A 573 -27.90 -29.77 11.20
CA ASP A 573 -27.09 -28.94 10.29
C ASP A 573 -26.92 -27.50 10.83
N SER A 574 -27.92 -26.99 11.53
CA SER A 574 -27.80 -25.67 12.20
C SER A 574 -26.74 -25.70 13.30
N ASP A 575 -26.64 -26.81 14.06
CA ASP A 575 -25.60 -26.95 15.08
C ASP A 575 -24.22 -27.09 14.45
N ARG A 576 -24.10 -27.91 13.40
CA ARG A 576 -22.86 -28.05 12.62
C ARG A 576 -22.41 -26.72 12.03
N LEU A 577 -23.35 -25.94 11.48
CA LEU A 577 -23.06 -24.61 10.96
C LEU A 577 -22.53 -23.68 12.07
N ARG A 578 -23.18 -23.63 13.23
CA ARG A 578 -22.70 -22.83 14.37
C ARG A 578 -21.28 -23.23 14.80
N ARG A 579 -20.96 -24.53 14.75
CA ARG A 579 -19.63 -25.03 15.08
C ARG A 579 -18.57 -24.53 14.07
N VAL A 580 -18.88 -24.56 12.77
CA VAL A 580 -18.00 -24.00 11.70
C VAL A 580 -17.80 -22.51 11.91
N GLN A 581 -18.89 -21.76 12.11
CA GLN A 581 -18.85 -20.31 12.32
C GLN A 581 -18.03 -19.93 13.57
N ALA A 582 -18.15 -20.69 14.65
CA ALA A 582 -17.36 -20.50 15.86
C ALA A 582 -15.87 -20.75 15.62
N ALA A 583 -15.51 -21.82 14.90
CA ALA A 583 -14.11 -22.10 14.55
C ALA A 583 -13.51 -20.96 13.72
N VAL A 584 -14.22 -20.48 12.71
CA VAL A 584 -13.79 -19.36 11.85
C VAL A 584 -13.59 -18.09 12.69
N LEU A 585 -14.58 -17.70 13.48
CA LEU A 585 -14.52 -16.48 14.28
C LEU A 585 -13.40 -16.52 15.32
N LEU A 586 -13.23 -17.63 16.02
CA LEU A 586 -12.20 -17.78 17.07
C LEU A 586 -10.79 -17.74 16.49
N VAL A 587 -10.58 -18.37 15.32
CA VAL A 587 -9.30 -18.21 14.60
C VAL A 587 -9.07 -16.75 14.22
N MET A 588 -10.06 -16.08 13.61
CA MET A 588 -9.93 -14.69 13.18
C MET A 588 -9.79 -13.68 14.33
N ALA A 589 -10.20 -14.03 15.53
CA ALA A 589 -10.05 -13.22 16.74
C ALA A 589 -8.73 -13.49 17.47
N SER A 590 -7.97 -14.53 17.10
CA SER A 590 -6.70 -14.86 17.77
C SER A 590 -5.59 -13.87 17.41
N THR A 591 -4.71 -13.59 18.38
CA THR A 591 -3.58 -12.67 18.19
C THR A 591 -2.60 -13.17 17.12
N GLU A 592 -2.39 -14.47 17.05
CA GLU A 592 -1.50 -15.11 16.08
C GLU A 592 -2.04 -15.02 14.64
N TYR A 593 -3.37 -15.01 14.47
CA TYR A 593 -3.97 -14.74 13.16
C TYR A 593 -3.82 -13.27 12.76
N ILE A 594 -3.97 -12.34 13.73
CA ILE A 594 -3.88 -10.91 13.44
C ILE A 594 -2.50 -10.53 12.92
N VAL A 595 -1.44 -11.24 13.33
CA VAL A 595 -0.07 -11.04 12.83
C VAL A 595 0.21 -12.05 11.71
N GLN A 596 0.48 -11.53 10.51
CA GLN A 596 0.99 -12.31 9.37
C GLN A 596 2.49 -12.54 9.53
N LYS A 597 2.94 -13.78 9.37
CA LYS A 597 4.38 -14.13 9.34
C LYS A 597 4.80 -14.77 8.03
#